data_4f0ac7dd687ac2f85fb4462571b747fb
#
_entry.id   4f0ac7dd687ac2f85fb4462571b747fb
#
_cell.length_a   1.000
_cell.length_b   1.000
_cell.length_c   1.000
_cell.angle_alpha   90.00
_cell.angle_beta   90.00
_cell.angle_gamma   90.00
#
_symmetry.space_group_name_H-M   'P 1'
#
loop_
_entity.id
_entity.type
_entity.pdbx_description
1 polymer ?
#
loop_
_entity_poly.entity_id
_entity_poly.type
_entity_poly.pdbx_seq_one_letter_code
_entity_poly.pdbx_strand_id
1 'polypeptide(L)' 'MTRYRYLDPMGDVVAEQEFDDHDAALSWVTEDEEHEEEVQRVEFLGPEGDWRWAGPVQG' A
#
# COMPACT_ATOMS: atom_id res chain seq x y z
N MET A 1 -14.11 -5.30 -1.09
CA MET A 1 -12.64 -5.19 -1.13
C MET A 1 -12.21 -3.84 -0.57
N THR A 2 -11.06 -3.80 0.02
CA THR A 2 -10.51 -2.59 0.60
C THR A 2 -9.59 -1.90 -0.39
N ARG A 3 -9.71 -0.59 -0.52
CA ARG A 3 -8.83 0.18 -1.39
C ARG A 3 -7.53 0.50 -0.65
N TYR A 4 -6.41 0.27 -1.34
CA TYR A 4 -5.08 0.57 -0.80
C TYR A 4 -4.39 1.56 -1.72
N ARG A 5 -3.57 2.42 -1.13
CA ARG A 5 -2.71 3.31 -1.90
C ARG A 5 -1.27 3.13 -1.45
N TYR A 6 -0.37 3.26 -2.40
CA TYR A 6 1.05 3.03 -2.19
C TYR A 6 1.77 4.35 -2.37
N LEU A 7 2.57 4.70 -1.37
CA LEU A 7 3.23 6.00 -1.34
C LEU A 7 4.74 5.82 -1.35
N ASP A 8 5.43 6.76 -2.01
CA ASP A 8 6.88 6.76 -2.06
C ASP A 8 7.45 7.46 -0.81
N PRO A 9 8.80 7.51 -0.67
CA PRO A 9 9.40 8.18 0.49
C PRO A 9 9.05 9.65 0.62
N MET A 10 8.62 10.28 -0.46
CA MET A 10 8.24 11.68 -0.46
C MET A 10 6.78 11.90 -0.06
N GLY A 11 6.03 10.81 0.08
CA GLY A 11 4.63 10.90 0.44
C GLY A 11 3.66 11.00 -0.72
N ASP A 12 4.14 10.83 -1.95
CA ASP A 12 3.29 10.87 -3.14
C ASP A 12 2.70 9.50 -3.41
N VAL A 13 1.46 9.48 -3.87
CA VAL A 13 0.81 8.22 -4.24
C VAL A 13 1.33 7.77 -5.60
N VAL A 14 1.96 6.60 -5.64
CA VAL A 14 2.52 6.05 -6.88
C VAL A 14 1.64 4.97 -7.48
N ALA A 15 0.73 4.38 -6.69
CA ALA A 15 -0.19 3.36 -7.19
C ALA A 15 -1.38 3.23 -6.25
N GLU A 16 -2.49 2.70 -6.76
CA GLU A 16 -3.66 2.35 -5.98
C GLU A 16 -4.20 1.02 -6.46
N GLN A 17 -4.57 0.15 -5.53
CA GLN A 17 -5.11 -1.16 -5.84
C GLN A 17 -6.17 -1.53 -4.81
N GLU A 18 -6.97 -2.54 -5.13
CA GLU A 18 -7.96 -3.08 -4.19
C GLU A 18 -7.63 -4.52 -3.87
N PHE A 19 -7.70 -4.88 -2.60
CA PHE A 19 -7.40 -6.22 -2.14
C PHE A 19 -8.36 -6.61 -1.02
N ASP A 20 -8.45 -7.92 -0.75
CA ASP A 20 -9.34 -8.44 0.28
C ASP A 20 -8.76 -8.24 1.69
N ASP A 21 -7.44 -8.23 1.82
CA ASP A 21 -6.80 -8.10 3.13
C ASP A 21 -5.43 -7.43 3.00
N HIS A 22 -4.84 -7.12 4.15
CA HIS A 22 -3.54 -6.46 4.21
C HIS A 22 -2.42 -7.32 3.65
N ASP A 23 -2.48 -8.64 3.87
CA ASP A 23 -1.45 -9.53 3.38
C ASP A 23 -1.37 -9.50 1.86
N ALA A 24 -2.52 -9.52 1.19
CA ALA A 24 -2.55 -9.43 -0.26
C ALA A 24 -2.00 -8.10 -0.76
N ALA A 25 -2.36 -7.01 -0.07
CA ALA A 25 -1.89 -5.68 -0.44
C ALA A 25 -0.37 -5.55 -0.29
N LEU A 26 0.19 -6.09 0.78
CA LEU A 26 1.62 -6.03 1.01
C LEU A 26 2.38 -6.96 0.06
N SER A 27 1.81 -8.12 -0.24
CA SER A 27 2.42 -9.06 -1.19
C SER A 27 2.55 -8.46 -2.58
N TRP A 28 1.59 -7.62 -2.98
CA TRP A 28 1.64 -6.96 -4.28
C TRP A 28 2.94 -6.15 -4.44
N VAL A 29 3.37 -5.50 -3.36
CA VAL A 29 4.61 -4.73 -3.39
C VAL A 29 5.83 -5.62 -3.42
N THR A 30 5.84 -6.66 -2.56
CA THR A 30 7.04 -7.49 -2.41
C THR A 30 7.25 -8.48 -3.56
N GLU A 31 6.22 -8.72 -4.37
CA GLU A 31 6.33 -9.60 -5.53
C GLU A 31 7.12 -8.97 -6.68
N ASP A 32 7.32 -7.66 -6.66
CA ASP A 32 8.00 -6.94 -7.72
C ASP A 32 9.07 -6.04 -7.09
N GLU A 33 10.32 -6.25 -7.48
CA GLU A 33 11.43 -5.46 -6.93
C GLU A 33 11.29 -3.97 -7.19
N GLU A 34 10.71 -3.60 -8.34
CA GLU A 34 10.51 -2.19 -8.65
C GLU A 34 9.54 -1.55 -7.69
N HIS A 35 8.47 -2.26 -7.34
CA HIS A 35 7.51 -1.76 -6.37
C HIS A 35 8.13 -1.67 -4.99
N GLU A 36 8.95 -2.66 -4.63
CA GLU A 36 9.61 -2.68 -3.33
C GLU A 36 10.54 -1.50 -3.14
N GLU A 37 11.22 -1.09 -4.20
CA GLU A 37 12.13 0.06 -4.15
C GLU A 37 11.37 1.38 -4.16
N GLU A 38 10.24 1.44 -4.87
CA GLU A 38 9.49 2.68 -5.06
C GLU A 38 8.53 2.97 -3.91
N VAL A 39 7.90 1.93 -3.37
CA VAL A 39 6.87 2.08 -2.34
C VAL A 39 7.49 1.96 -0.96
N GLN A 40 7.27 2.97 -0.12
CA GLN A 40 7.75 2.93 1.25
C GLN A 40 6.62 2.78 2.26
N ARG A 41 5.41 3.17 1.89
CA ARG A 41 4.28 3.14 2.80
C ARG A 41 3.05 2.62 2.08
N VAL A 42 2.23 1.85 2.81
CA VAL A 42 0.94 1.41 2.31
C VAL A 42 -0.13 1.93 3.24
N GLU A 43 -1.16 2.53 2.66
CA GLU A 43 -2.32 3.01 3.42
C GLU A 43 -3.58 2.40 2.87
N PHE A 44 -4.59 2.22 3.73
CA PHE A 44 -5.88 1.70 3.30
C PHE A 44 -6.99 2.69 3.63
N LEU A 45 -8.05 2.64 2.83
CA LEU A 45 -9.19 3.50 3.02
C LEU A 45 -10.10 2.89 4.08
N GLY A 46 -10.26 3.59 5.21
CA GLY A 46 -11.10 3.16 6.28
C GLY A 46 -12.59 3.32 5.97
N PRO A 47 -13.46 2.75 6.81
CA PRO A 47 -14.92 2.78 6.56
C PRO A 47 -15.53 4.18 6.61
N GLU A 48 -14.83 5.13 7.19
CA GLU A 48 -15.31 6.51 7.27
C GLU A 48 -14.73 7.40 6.17
N GLY A 49 -14.00 6.80 5.23
CA GLY A 49 -13.39 7.53 4.13
C GLY A 49 -12.04 8.13 4.45
N ASP A 50 -11.45 7.76 5.58
CA ASP A 50 -10.12 8.23 5.97
C ASP A 50 -9.05 7.21 5.60
N TRP A 51 -7.88 7.72 5.23
CA TRP A 51 -6.74 6.85 4.93
C TRP A 51 -6.00 6.52 6.20
N ARG A 52 -5.73 5.23 6.39
CA ARG A 52 -5.05 4.72 7.58
C ARG A 52 -3.83 3.93 7.17
N TRP A 53 -2.83 3.94 8.04
CA TRP A 53 -1.58 3.24 7.79
C TRP A 53 -1.80 1.73 7.88
N ALA A 54 -1.46 1.01 6.81
CA ALA A 54 -1.61 -0.44 6.77
C ALA A 54 -0.35 -1.16 7.25
N GLY A 55 0.75 -0.43 7.41
CA GLY A 55 2.00 -0.98 7.90
C GLY A 55 3.16 -0.65 6.98
N PRO A 56 4.40 -0.80 7.46
CA PRO A 56 5.56 -0.55 6.63
C PRO A 56 5.75 -1.66 5.62
N VAL A 57 6.26 -1.30 4.45
CA VAL A 57 6.66 -2.28 3.46
C VAL A 57 8.03 -2.80 3.88
N GLN A 58 8.06 -4.01 4.38
CA GLN A 58 9.28 -4.63 4.88
C GLN A 58 9.53 -5.92 4.15
N GLY A 59 10.72 -6.06 3.69
CA GLY A 59 11.14 -7.33 3.15
C GLY A 59 11.33 -8.36 4.25
#